data_1c8346b833d3aa7bea89d5b80b4f5b32
#
_entry.id   1c8346b833d3aa7bea89d5b80b4f5b32
#
_cell.length_a   1.000
_cell.length_b   1.000
_cell.length_c   1.000
_cell.angle_alpha   90.00
_cell.angle_beta   90.00
_cell.angle_gamma   90.00
#
_symmetry.space_group_name_H-M   'P 1'
#
loop_
_entity.id
_entity.type
_entity.pdbx_description
1 polymer ?
#
loop_
_entity_poly.entity_id
_entity_poly.type
_entity_poly.pdbx_seq_one_letter_code
_entity_poly.pdbx_strand_id
1 'polypeptide(L)'
;SSTELADIFEYLDEEDAVKYLEEMNLTEGAKILNQMESDDAADVINEMSEEGLDKYYLDVLPAEDRNELDTLAKYDADTAGSIMGTNYIELNTTMDVKDAMRKLVLEANESEVIDPLFVTSDGILKGTIDLKDLIIARSPLTIDKIMDKNFIACNVNDEISTVTKKIKDYNLYAIPVLDNDKLVGVITIDDAIDEVVDEIKEDYGMMAGVTSDIDEQTSIFGHML
;
A
#
# COMPACT_ATOMS: atom_id res chain seq x y z
N SER A 1 -11.96 9.95 16.56
CA SER A 1 -10.86 10.85 16.14
C SER A 1 -10.69 10.75 14.63
N SER A 2 -9.90 11.64 14.02
CA SER A 2 -9.59 11.52 12.59
C SER A 2 -8.89 10.21 12.24
N THR A 3 -8.06 9.68 13.11
CA THR A 3 -7.43 8.35 12.97
C THR A 3 -8.46 7.21 12.95
N GLU A 4 -9.41 7.17 13.87
CA GLU A 4 -10.48 6.15 13.86
C GLU A 4 -11.40 6.26 12.63
N LEU A 5 -11.47 7.43 12.02
CA LEU A 5 -12.20 7.61 10.76
C LEU A 5 -11.34 7.16 9.57
N ALA A 6 -10.06 7.38 9.56
CA ALA A 6 -9.14 6.86 8.55
C ALA A 6 -9.24 5.33 8.49
N ASP A 7 -9.09 4.64 9.63
CA ASP A 7 -9.25 3.18 9.73
C ASP A 7 -10.61 2.67 9.16
N ILE A 8 -11.66 3.50 9.17
CA ILE A 8 -12.97 3.14 8.59
C ILE A 8 -13.00 3.39 7.09
N PHE A 9 -12.36 4.47 6.63
CA PHE A 9 -12.33 4.86 5.23
C PHE A 9 -11.54 3.86 4.38
N GLU A 10 -10.49 3.25 4.92
CA GLU A 10 -9.70 2.18 4.31
C GLU A 10 -10.50 0.91 3.97
N TYR A 11 -11.68 0.72 4.57
CA TYR A 11 -12.62 -0.38 4.26
C TYR A 11 -13.80 0.03 3.38
N LEU A 12 -13.85 1.24 2.89
CA LEU A 12 -14.92 1.70 1.98
C LEU A 12 -14.47 1.54 0.53
N ASP A 13 -15.42 1.29 -0.37
CA ASP A 13 -15.16 1.49 -1.79
C ASP A 13 -14.80 2.97 -2.04
N GLU A 14 -13.86 3.27 -2.92
CA GLU A 14 -13.32 4.60 -3.22
C GLU A 14 -14.42 5.60 -3.58
N GLU A 15 -15.40 5.19 -4.40
CA GLU A 15 -16.61 5.99 -4.73
C GLU A 15 -17.39 6.42 -3.50
N ASP A 16 -17.55 5.54 -2.51
CA ASP A 16 -18.27 5.85 -1.27
C ASP A 16 -17.40 6.71 -0.35
N ALA A 17 -16.09 6.47 -0.28
CA ALA A 17 -15.15 7.30 0.45
C ALA A 17 -15.17 8.75 -0.07
N VAL A 18 -15.10 8.95 -1.39
CA VAL A 18 -15.19 10.28 -2.02
C VAL A 18 -16.51 10.97 -1.65
N LYS A 19 -17.66 10.30 -1.77
CA LYS A 19 -18.97 10.86 -1.40
C LYS A 19 -19.03 11.35 0.04
N TYR A 20 -18.49 10.56 0.99
CA TYR A 20 -18.46 10.98 2.40
C TYR A 20 -17.49 12.15 2.63
N LEU A 21 -16.35 12.18 1.96
CA LEU A 21 -15.40 13.28 2.06
C LEU A 21 -15.97 14.59 1.51
N GLU A 22 -16.76 14.55 0.43
CA GLU A 22 -17.46 15.73 -0.10
C GLU A 22 -18.48 16.34 0.88
N GLU A 23 -19.13 15.50 1.68
CA GLU A 23 -20.08 15.96 2.71
C GLU A 23 -19.37 16.59 3.92
N MET A 24 -18.07 16.37 4.08
CA MET A 24 -17.26 16.89 5.18
C MET A 24 -16.67 18.27 4.88
N ASN A 25 -16.14 18.91 5.93
CA ASN A 25 -15.29 20.06 5.75
C ASN A 25 -13.96 19.65 5.11
N LEU A 26 -13.52 20.36 4.08
CA LEU A 26 -12.30 20.08 3.32
C LEU A 26 -11.07 19.83 4.23
N THR A 27 -10.91 20.63 5.29
CA THR A 27 -9.78 20.47 6.23
C THR A 27 -9.89 19.20 7.08
N GLU A 28 -11.09 18.75 7.37
CA GLU A 28 -11.32 17.49 8.11
C GLU A 28 -11.12 16.29 7.18
N GLY A 29 -11.65 16.34 5.97
CA GLY A 29 -11.44 15.30 4.96
C GLY A 29 -9.96 15.13 4.61
N ALA A 30 -9.22 16.23 4.38
CA ALA A 30 -7.79 16.17 4.13
C ALA A 30 -6.99 15.58 5.31
N LYS A 31 -7.43 15.75 6.56
CA LYS A 31 -6.80 15.10 7.71
C LYS A 31 -7.08 13.61 7.77
N ILE A 32 -8.22 13.15 7.30
CA ILE A 32 -8.55 11.73 7.21
C ILE A 32 -7.63 11.11 6.18
N LEU A 33 -7.57 11.64 4.95
CA LEU A 33 -6.67 11.17 3.90
C LEU A 33 -5.21 11.10 4.35
N ASN A 34 -4.75 12.10 5.12
CA ASN A 34 -3.37 12.13 5.64
C ASN A 34 -3.09 11.13 6.77
N GLN A 35 -4.09 10.42 7.23
CA GLN A 35 -3.99 9.43 8.30
C GLN A 35 -4.37 8.02 7.84
N MET A 36 -4.81 7.88 6.59
CA MET A 36 -5.00 6.58 5.92
C MET A 36 -3.65 5.98 5.53
N GLU A 37 -3.63 4.70 5.26
CA GLU A 37 -2.51 4.07 4.57
C GLU A 37 -2.28 4.75 3.23
N SER A 38 -1.03 4.85 2.80
CA SER A 38 -0.68 5.76 1.70
C SER A 38 -1.18 5.28 0.34
N ASP A 39 -1.33 3.99 0.12
CA ASP A 39 -1.92 3.37 -1.05
C ASP A 39 -3.43 3.61 -1.11
N ASP A 40 -4.17 3.31 -0.04
CA ASP A 40 -5.61 3.59 0.09
C ASP A 40 -5.92 5.09 -0.12
N ALA A 41 -5.12 5.97 0.48
CA ALA A 41 -5.27 7.40 0.27
C ALA A 41 -5.01 7.81 -1.18
N ALA A 42 -4.06 7.15 -1.88
CA ALA A 42 -3.77 7.41 -3.28
C ALA A 42 -4.92 6.95 -4.19
N ASP A 43 -5.58 5.84 -3.88
CA ASP A 43 -6.72 5.33 -4.62
C ASP A 43 -7.94 6.25 -4.48
N VAL A 44 -8.23 6.73 -3.28
CA VAL A 44 -9.26 7.76 -3.06
C VAL A 44 -8.94 9.05 -3.82
N ILE A 45 -7.69 9.49 -3.88
CA ILE A 45 -7.25 10.65 -4.68
C ILE A 45 -7.42 10.39 -6.18
N ASN A 46 -7.14 9.19 -6.66
CA ASN A 46 -7.37 8.80 -8.06
C ASN A 46 -8.84 8.89 -8.42
N GLU A 47 -9.74 8.35 -7.60
CA GLU A 47 -11.18 8.45 -7.79
C GLU A 47 -11.65 9.91 -7.79
N MET A 48 -11.18 10.73 -6.84
CA MET A 48 -11.43 12.18 -6.81
C MET A 48 -10.99 12.89 -8.10
N SER A 49 -9.91 12.41 -8.74
CA SER A 49 -9.36 13.01 -9.96
C SER A 49 -10.33 12.90 -11.14
N GLU A 50 -11.12 11.84 -11.21
CA GLU A 50 -12.16 11.68 -12.23
C GLU A 50 -13.23 12.78 -12.13
N GLU A 51 -13.50 13.26 -10.93
CA GLU A 51 -14.44 14.35 -10.65
C GLU A 51 -13.78 15.76 -10.60
N GLY A 52 -12.44 15.81 -10.64
CA GLY A 52 -11.65 17.04 -10.57
C GLY A 52 -11.56 17.65 -9.17
N LEU A 53 -11.74 16.83 -8.14
CA LEU A 53 -11.73 17.21 -6.72
C LEU A 53 -10.35 17.05 -6.07
N ASP A 54 -9.51 16.18 -6.59
CA ASP A 54 -8.17 15.84 -6.12
C ASP A 54 -7.34 17.06 -5.70
N LYS A 55 -7.30 18.07 -6.56
CA LYS A 55 -6.52 19.29 -6.33
C LYS A 55 -6.91 20.05 -5.09
N TYR A 56 -8.19 20.05 -4.74
CA TYR A 56 -8.67 20.78 -3.56
C TYR A 56 -8.15 20.12 -2.28
N TYR A 57 -8.12 18.79 -2.24
CA TYR A 57 -7.61 18.04 -1.10
C TYR A 57 -6.09 18.08 -1.04
N LEU A 58 -5.41 17.84 -2.15
CA LEU A 58 -3.95 17.91 -2.23
C LEU A 58 -3.39 19.29 -1.86
N ASP A 59 -4.08 20.37 -2.21
CA ASP A 59 -3.66 21.75 -1.87
C ASP A 59 -3.68 22.05 -0.37
N VAL A 60 -4.45 21.31 0.42
CA VAL A 60 -4.56 21.48 1.88
C VAL A 60 -3.55 20.61 2.63
N LEU A 61 -3.05 19.52 2.01
CA LEU A 61 -2.06 18.64 2.60
C LEU A 61 -0.67 19.30 2.71
N PRO A 62 0.15 18.89 3.70
CA PRO A 62 1.57 19.22 3.72
C PRO A 62 2.26 18.87 2.40
N ALA A 63 3.30 19.61 2.02
CA ALA A 63 3.92 19.42 0.71
C ALA A 63 4.61 18.06 0.55
N GLU A 64 5.01 17.42 1.63
CA GLU A 64 5.65 16.10 1.67
C GLU A 64 4.59 15.04 1.33
N ASP A 65 3.50 15.00 2.07
CA ASP A 65 2.40 14.05 1.91
C ASP A 65 1.73 14.19 0.54
N ARG A 66 1.54 15.44 0.07
CA ARG A 66 1.05 15.71 -1.29
C ARG A 66 1.91 15.08 -2.37
N ASN A 67 3.24 15.25 -2.28
CA ASN A 67 4.17 14.71 -3.29
C ASN A 67 4.20 13.18 -3.27
N GLU A 68 4.00 12.59 -2.10
CA GLU A 68 3.89 11.15 -1.91
C GLU A 68 2.66 10.60 -2.61
N LEU A 69 1.47 11.06 -2.24
CA LEU A 69 0.21 10.64 -2.86
C LEU A 69 0.17 10.91 -4.37
N ASP A 70 0.66 12.07 -4.84
CA ASP A 70 0.77 12.38 -6.26
C ASP A 70 1.77 11.47 -7.01
N THR A 71 2.65 10.82 -6.29
CA THR A 71 3.60 9.84 -6.86
C THR A 71 2.99 8.45 -6.91
N LEU A 72 2.33 8.00 -5.85
CA LEU A 72 1.63 6.70 -5.80
C LEU A 72 0.51 6.63 -6.83
N ALA A 73 -0.32 7.66 -6.91
CA ALA A 73 -1.42 7.77 -7.87
C ALA A 73 -1.00 7.74 -9.35
N LYS A 74 0.29 7.73 -9.68
CA LYS A 74 0.79 7.66 -11.06
C LYS A 74 1.24 6.28 -11.50
N TYR A 75 1.29 5.32 -10.61
CA TYR A 75 1.61 3.95 -10.99
C TYR A 75 0.43 3.30 -11.74
N ASP A 76 0.73 2.40 -12.65
CA ASP A 76 -0.29 1.63 -13.36
C ASP A 76 -1.01 0.70 -12.37
N ALA A 77 -2.34 0.63 -12.44
CA ALA A 77 -3.21 -0.03 -11.46
C ALA A 77 -2.85 -1.49 -11.17
N ASP A 78 -2.38 -2.27 -12.14
CA ASP A 78 -2.07 -3.69 -11.95
C ASP A 78 -0.61 -3.95 -11.52
N THR A 79 0.08 -2.96 -10.91
CA THR A 79 1.50 -3.06 -10.57
C THR A 79 1.77 -2.96 -9.07
N ALA A 80 2.93 -3.46 -8.64
CA ALA A 80 3.39 -3.33 -7.25
C ALA A 80 3.44 -1.88 -6.75
N GLY A 81 3.64 -0.92 -7.66
CA GLY A 81 3.69 0.49 -7.31
C GLY A 81 2.34 1.08 -6.92
N SER A 82 1.22 0.52 -7.41
CA SER A 82 -0.13 1.03 -7.08
C SER A 82 -0.62 0.61 -5.70
N ILE A 83 -0.18 -0.57 -5.23
CA ILE A 83 -0.63 -1.14 -3.94
C ILE A 83 0.45 -1.12 -2.85
N MET A 84 1.50 -0.34 -3.02
CA MET A 84 2.58 -0.27 -2.02
C MET A 84 2.31 0.84 -1.00
N GLY A 85 2.37 0.49 0.28
CA GLY A 85 2.46 1.44 1.37
C GLY A 85 3.87 2.04 1.48
N THR A 86 3.98 3.25 1.99
CA THR A 86 5.26 3.96 2.21
C THR A 86 5.61 4.09 3.69
N ASN A 87 4.70 3.71 4.58
CA ASN A 87 4.84 3.79 6.02
C ASN A 87 5.58 2.59 6.61
N TYR A 88 6.88 2.46 6.33
CA TYR A 88 7.75 1.39 6.82
C TYR A 88 8.96 1.93 7.58
N ILE A 89 9.55 1.08 8.43
CA ILE A 89 10.75 1.44 9.20
C ILE A 89 12.02 1.09 8.43
N GLU A 90 12.77 2.12 8.05
CA GLU A 90 14.06 2.00 7.38
C GLU A 90 15.21 2.16 8.39
N LEU A 91 16.10 1.18 8.45
CA LEU A 91 17.34 1.22 9.25
C LEU A 91 18.54 1.43 8.35
N ASN A 92 19.52 2.22 8.81
CA ASN A 92 20.77 2.36 8.08
C ASN A 92 21.78 1.29 8.50
N THR A 93 22.55 0.75 7.55
CA THR A 93 23.60 -0.27 7.80
C THR A 93 24.58 0.10 8.89
N THR A 94 24.85 1.40 9.09
CA THR A 94 25.83 1.91 10.05
C THR A 94 25.27 2.12 11.47
N MET A 95 23.96 2.06 11.65
CA MET A 95 23.34 2.20 12.96
C MET A 95 23.81 1.08 13.91
N ASP A 96 23.93 1.40 15.19
CA ASP A 96 24.06 0.38 16.21
C ASP A 96 22.66 -0.14 16.65
N VAL A 97 22.64 -1.30 17.28
CA VAL A 97 21.39 -1.94 17.76
C VAL A 97 20.58 -1.02 18.68
N LYS A 98 21.22 -0.19 19.50
CA LYS A 98 20.54 0.71 20.43
C LYS A 98 19.81 1.83 19.70
N ASP A 99 20.45 2.40 18.68
CA ASP A 99 19.85 3.47 17.89
C ASP A 99 18.73 2.92 16.99
N ALA A 100 18.90 1.73 16.41
CA ALA A 100 17.86 1.04 15.66
C ALA A 100 16.63 0.75 16.53
N MET A 101 16.83 0.23 17.75
CA MET A 101 15.73 0.01 18.71
C MET A 101 15.02 1.31 19.10
N ARG A 102 15.76 2.42 19.21
CA ARG A 102 15.15 3.71 19.51
C ARG A 102 14.30 4.20 18.33
N LYS A 103 14.81 4.06 17.11
CA LYS A 103 14.06 4.41 15.90
C LYS A 103 12.78 3.57 15.80
N LEU A 104 12.88 2.25 15.95
CA LEU A 104 11.72 1.36 15.96
C LEU A 104 10.63 1.84 16.95
N VAL A 105 10.99 2.13 18.20
CA VAL A 105 10.03 2.54 19.24
C VAL A 105 9.37 3.89 18.89
N LEU A 106 10.05 4.77 18.18
CA LEU A 106 9.51 6.08 17.79
C LEU A 106 8.55 5.98 16.61
N GLU A 107 8.83 5.10 15.65
CA GLU A 107 8.13 5.04 14.36
C GLU A 107 7.10 3.90 14.29
N ALA A 108 7.11 2.96 15.25
CA ALA A 108 6.27 1.75 15.21
C ALA A 108 4.75 2.01 15.19
N ASN A 109 4.29 3.16 15.69
CA ASN A 109 2.86 3.49 15.69
C ASN A 109 2.38 4.06 14.35
N GLU A 110 3.29 4.49 13.50
CA GLU A 110 3.00 5.11 12.19
C GLU A 110 3.42 4.17 11.05
N SER A 111 3.91 2.98 11.37
CA SER A 111 4.42 2.03 10.40
C SER A 111 3.46 0.86 10.23
N GLU A 112 3.11 0.54 9.00
CA GLU A 112 2.31 -0.64 8.64
C GLU A 112 3.06 -1.94 8.99
N VAL A 113 4.37 -1.95 8.80
CA VAL A 113 5.21 -3.14 8.98
C VAL A 113 6.34 -2.87 9.95
N ILE A 114 6.37 -3.63 11.04
CA ILE A 114 7.47 -3.63 12.02
C ILE A 114 8.30 -4.93 12.00
N ASP A 115 7.89 -5.91 11.22
CA ASP A 115 8.58 -7.21 11.04
C ASP A 115 8.28 -7.78 9.64
N PRO A 116 9.26 -7.82 8.74
CA PRO A 116 10.67 -7.47 8.92
C PRO A 116 10.94 -5.95 8.88
N LEU A 117 12.07 -5.55 9.45
CA LEU A 117 12.65 -4.21 9.30
C LEU A 117 13.56 -4.17 8.06
N PHE A 118 13.56 -3.06 7.34
CA PHE A 118 14.33 -2.92 6.11
C PHE A 118 15.63 -2.15 6.36
N VAL A 119 16.73 -2.63 5.78
CA VAL A 119 18.06 -2.07 5.99
C VAL A 119 18.62 -1.51 4.68
N THR A 120 18.91 -0.22 4.68
CA THR A 120 19.42 0.46 3.49
C THR A 120 20.78 1.12 3.70
N SER A 121 21.41 1.50 2.60
CA SER A 121 22.51 2.45 2.54
C SER A 121 22.28 3.36 1.35
N ASP A 122 22.19 4.66 1.60
CA ASP A 122 21.85 5.67 0.59
C ASP A 122 20.53 5.37 -0.16
N GLY A 123 19.52 4.87 0.56
CA GLY A 123 18.23 4.45 0.03
C GLY A 123 18.23 3.09 -0.70
N ILE A 124 19.39 2.49 -0.95
CA ILE A 124 19.49 1.18 -1.60
C ILE A 124 19.28 0.08 -0.58
N LEU A 125 18.35 -0.82 -0.82
CA LEU A 125 18.09 -1.97 0.07
C LEU A 125 19.31 -2.89 0.14
N LYS A 126 19.77 -3.21 1.34
CA LYS A 126 20.93 -4.04 1.63
C LYS A 126 20.61 -5.34 2.36
N GLY A 127 19.45 -5.40 3.01
CA GLY A 127 19.01 -6.57 3.75
C GLY A 127 17.75 -6.29 4.55
N THR A 128 17.30 -7.29 5.28
CA THR A 128 16.19 -7.22 6.22
C THR A 128 16.63 -7.71 7.60
N ILE A 129 15.89 -7.35 8.63
CA ILE A 129 16.11 -7.85 9.99
C ILE A 129 14.76 -8.26 10.55
N ASP A 130 14.65 -9.50 11.02
CA ASP A 130 13.51 -9.90 11.82
C ASP A 130 13.53 -9.14 13.16
N LEU A 131 12.39 -8.67 13.60
CA LEU A 131 12.24 -7.95 14.86
C LEU A 131 12.83 -8.74 16.03
N LYS A 132 12.67 -10.07 16.03
CA LYS A 132 13.25 -10.97 17.01
C LYS A 132 14.79 -10.85 17.08
N ASP A 133 15.46 -10.77 15.94
CA ASP A 133 16.92 -10.72 15.89
C ASP A 133 17.43 -9.36 16.37
N LEU A 134 16.73 -8.29 16.07
CA LEU A 134 17.02 -6.97 16.63
C LEU A 134 16.85 -6.94 18.15
N ILE A 135 15.80 -7.57 18.71
CA ILE A 135 15.55 -7.66 20.16
C ILE A 135 16.64 -8.46 20.89
N ILE A 136 17.16 -9.52 20.27
CA ILE A 136 18.19 -10.37 20.87
C ILE A 136 19.58 -9.74 20.78
N ALA A 137 19.85 -8.97 19.74
CA ALA A 137 21.14 -8.34 19.49
C ALA A 137 21.51 -7.36 20.62
N ARG A 138 22.81 -7.09 20.77
CA ARG A 138 23.35 -6.22 21.83
C ARG A 138 24.32 -5.20 21.23
N SER A 139 24.18 -3.94 21.66
CA SER A 139 25.18 -2.94 21.43
C SER A 139 26.56 -3.40 21.97
N PRO A 140 27.66 -3.12 21.26
CA PRO A 140 27.81 -2.18 20.15
C PRO A 140 27.72 -2.79 18.73
N LEU A 141 26.98 -3.89 18.54
CA LEU A 141 26.80 -4.45 17.19
C LEU A 141 26.12 -3.45 16.28
N THR A 142 26.59 -3.37 15.04
CA THR A 142 25.98 -2.58 13.96
C THR A 142 24.99 -3.44 13.15
N ILE A 143 24.03 -2.78 12.55
CA ILE A 143 22.92 -3.42 11.80
C ILE A 143 23.44 -4.28 10.65
N ASP A 144 24.49 -3.87 9.97
CA ASP A 144 25.16 -4.62 8.89
C ASP A 144 25.69 -6.02 9.31
N LYS A 145 25.84 -6.27 10.60
CA LYS A 145 26.35 -7.54 11.16
C LYS A 145 25.21 -8.53 11.50
N ILE A 146 23.99 -8.03 11.63
CA ILE A 146 22.84 -8.85 12.06
C ILE A 146 21.75 -8.96 10.97
N MET A 147 21.82 -8.13 9.90
CA MET A 147 20.85 -8.20 8.81
C MET A 147 21.03 -9.46 7.96
N ASP A 148 19.92 -9.99 7.46
CA ASP A 148 19.94 -10.99 6.39
C ASP A 148 20.06 -10.26 5.03
N LYS A 149 21.00 -10.72 4.22
CA LYS A 149 21.25 -10.20 2.87
C LYS A 149 20.50 -10.96 1.77
N ASN A 150 19.89 -12.08 2.14
CA ASN A 150 19.12 -12.91 1.21
C ASN A 150 17.64 -12.57 1.31
N PHE A 151 17.29 -11.33 0.96
CA PHE A 151 15.92 -10.86 0.96
C PHE A 151 15.26 -11.11 -0.40
N ILE A 152 13.93 -11.24 -0.38
CA ILE A 152 13.09 -11.25 -1.58
C ILE A 152 12.47 -9.87 -1.72
N ALA A 153 12.46 -9.33 -2.93
CA ALA A 153 11.88 -8.03 -3.26
C ALA A 153 11.08 -8.09 -4.57
N CYS A 154 10.26 -7.10 -4.81
CA CYS A 154 9.63 -6.83 -6.10
C CYS A 154 10.08 -5.46 -6.62
N ASN A 155 9.76 -5.18 -7.89
CA ASN A 155 9.99 -3.88 -8.51
C ASN A 155 8.64 -3.17 -8.64
N VAL A 156 8.63 -1.84 -8.63
CA VAL A 156 7.40 -1.03 -8.80
C VAL A 156 6.56 -1.41 -10.02
N ASN A 157 7.18 -1.95 -11.07
CA ASN A 157 6.48 -2.36 -12.30
C ASN A 157 6.17 -3.87 -12.35
N ASP A 158 6.40 -4.63 -11.27
CA ASP A 158 6.03 -6.04 -11.24
C ASP A 158 4.50 -6.14 -11.15
N GLU A 159 3.89 -7.06 -11.92
CA GLU A 159 2.46 -7.34 -11.82
C GLU A 159 2.09 -7.87 -10.42
N ILE A 160 0.95 -7.47 -9.89
CA ILE A 160 0.45 -7.87 -8.56
C ILE A 160 0.38 -9.39 -8.42
N SER A 161 -0.05 -10.10 -9.44
CA SER A 161 -0.05 -11.57 -9.49
C SER A 161 1.33 -12.19 -9.25
N THR A 162 2.39 -11.55 -9.75
CA THR A 162 3.78 -11.97 -9.53
C THR A 162 4.23 -11.67 -8.10
N VAL A 163 3.83 -10.53 -7.55
CA VAL A 163 4.13 -10.15 -6.16
C VAL A 163 3.47 -11.11 -5.19
N THR A 164 2.17 -11.36 -5.35
CA THR A 164 1.37 -12.30 -4.53
C THR A 164 1.98 -13.71 -4.56
N LYS A 165 2.44 -14.14 -5.74
CA LYS A 165 3.13 -15.42 -5.87
C LYS A 165 4.45 -15.44 -5.09
N LYS A 166 5.25 -14.37 -5.14
CA LYS A 166 6.50 -14.28 -4.34
C LYS A 166 6.18 -14.34 -2.84
N ILE A 167 5.20 -13.57 -2.36
CA ILE A 167 4.76 -13.57 -0.96
C ILE A 167 4.40 -14.99 -0.52
N LYS A 168 3.59 -15.70 -1.31
CA LYS A 168 3.15 -17.06 -1.03
C LYS A 168 4.31 -18.06 -1.07
N ASP A 169 5.14 -18.04 -2.13
CA ASP A 169 6.18 -19.04 -2.35
C ASP A 169 7.30 -18.96 -1.30
N TYR A 170 7.57 -17.77 -0.79
CA TYR A 170 8.57 -17.52 0.25
C TYR A 170 7.99 -17.34 1.65
N ASN A 171 6.67 -17.46 1.81
CA ASN A 171 5.94 -17.30 3.08
C ASN A 171 6.28 -15.98 3.79
N LEU A 172 6.20 -14.88 3.05
CA LEU A 172 6.49 -13.54 3.55
C LEU A 172 5.24 -12.92 4.18
N TYR A 173 5.43 -12.07 5.18
CA TYR A 173 4.37 -11.19 5.71
C TYR A 173 4.30 -9.86 4.97
N ALA A 174 5.45 -9.42 4.46
CA ALA A 174 5.57 -8.21 3.66
C ALA A 174 6.76 -8.35 2.70
N ILE A 175 6.68 -7.67 1.55
CA ILE A 175 7.71 -7.67 0.53
C ILE A 175 8.14 -6.23 0.23
N PRO A 176 9.44 -5.91 0.26
CA PRO A 176 9.92 -4.58 -0.10
C PRO A 176 9.80 -4.34 -1.60
N VAL A 177 9.36 -3.14 -1.96
CA VAL A 177 9.22 -2.66 -3.34
C VAL A 177 10.39 -1.76 -3.69
N LEU A 178 11.01 -2.01 -4.84
CA LEU A 178 12.21 -1.33 -5.28
C LEU A 178 11.96 -0.54 -6.58
N ASP A 179 12.50 0.66 -6.64
CA ASP A 179 12.73 1.38 -7.89
C ASP A 179 14.23 1.63 -8.06
N ASN A 180 14.84 1.05 -9.12
CA ASN A 180 16.29 1.12 -9.38
C ASN A 180 17.13 0.77 -8.13
N ASP A 181 16.84 -0.36 -7.49
CA ASP A 181 17.45 -0.88 -6.25
C ASP A 181 17.19 -0.04 -4.99
N LYS A 182 16.50 1.09 -5.09
CA LYS A 182 16.08 1.88 -3.94
C LYS A 182 14.80 1.32 -3.36
N LEU A 183 14.73 1.24 -2.05
CA LEU A 183 13.50 0.93 -1.34
C LEU A 183 12.55 2.14 -1.46
N VAL A 184 11.36 1.92 -2.00
CA VAL A 184 10.36 2.98 -2.21
C VAL A 184 9.02 2.67 -1.55
N GLY A 185 8.78 1.41 -1.17
CA GLY A 185 7.55 0.99 -0.53
C GLY A 185 7.63 -0.43 0.00
N VAL A 186 6.53 -0.90 0.54
CA VAL A 186 6.32 -2.25 1.04
C VAL A 186 4.90 -2.70 0.65
N ILE A 187 4.71 -3.98 0.39
CA ILE A 187 3.39 -4.57 0.20
C ILE A 187 3.22 -5.64 1.25
N THR A 188 2.14 -5.59 2.01
CA THR A 188 1.81 -6.59 3.00
C THR A 188 1.08 -7.79 2.38
N ILE A 189 0.94 -8.86 3.11
CA ILE A 189 0.25 -10.07 2.61
C ILE A 189 -1.25 -9.82 2.45
N ASP A 190 -1.84 -9.01 3.29
CA ASP A 190 -3.25 -8.64 3.29
C ASP A 190 -3.59 -7.80 2.06
N ASP A 191 -2.87 -6.72 1.77
CA ASP A 191 -3.07 -5.90 0.57
C ASP A 191 -2.95 -6.75 -0.71
N ALA A 192 -1.90 -7.58 -0.79
CA ALA A 192 -1.70 -8.47 -1.93
C ALA A 192 -2.82 -9.51 -2.11
N ILE A 193 -3.53 -9.91 -1.03
CA ILE A 193 -4.66 -10.85 -1.08
C ILE A 193 -5.94 -10.11 -1.47
N ASP A 194 -6.17 -8.93 -0.93
CA ASP A 194 -7.38 -8.14 -1.18
C ASP A 194 -7.47 -7.78 -2.66
N GLU A 195 -6.38 -7.37 -3.29
CA GLU A 195 -6.29 -7.15 -4.72
C GLU A 195 -6.67 -8.38 -5.56
N VAL A 196 -6.17 -9.55 -5.20
CA VAL A 196 -6.53 -10.80 -5.91
C VAL A 196 -8.02 -11.13 -5.74
N VAL A 197 -8.61 -10.81 -4.60
CA VAL A 197 -10.04 -11.04 -4.34
C VAL A 197 -10.89 -10.09 -5.17
N ASP A 198 -10.47 -8.84 -5.31
CA ASP A 198 -11.20 -7.83 -6.06
C ASP A 198 -11.13 -8.08 -7.57
N GLU A 199 -9.96 -8.44 -8.10
CA GLU A 199 -9.83 -8.93 -9.49
C GLU A 199 -10.80 -10.10 -9.78
N ILE A 200 -10.92 -11.04 -8.85
CA ILE A 200 -11.86 -12.16 -8.98
C ILE A 200 -13.32 -11.68 -8.96
N LYS A 201 -13.69 -10.73 -8.12
CA LYS A 201 -15.05 -10.17 -8.05
C LYS A 201 -15.42 -9.45 -9.35
N GLU A 202 -14.52 -8.65 -9.91
CA GLU A 202 -14.71 -7.96 -11.19
C GLU A 202 -14.93 -8.95 -12.33
N ASP A 203 -14.09 -9.97 -12.43
CA ASP A 203 -14.23 -11.03 -13.43
C ASP A 203 -15.58 -11.74 -13.34
N TYR A 204 -16.05 -12.08 -12.12
CA TYR A 204 -17.38 -12.67 -11.91
C TYR A 204 -18.51 -11.70 -12.22
N GLY A 205 -18.36 -10.41 -11.91
CA GLY A 205 -19.32 -9.35 -12.23
C GLY A 205 -19.51 -9.21 -13.75
N MET A 206 -18.40 -9.14 -14.49
CA MET A 206 -18.42 -9.09 -15.95
C MET A 206 -19.05 -10.35 -16.57
N MET A 207 -18.77 -11.54 -16.05
CA MET A 207 -19.39 -12.80 -16.53
C MET A 207 -20.88 -12.84 -16.23
N ALA A 208 -21.33 -12.35 -15.08
CA ALA A 208 -22.75 -12.27 -14.71
C ALA A 208 -23.52 -11.25 -15.56
N GLY A 209 -22.89 -10.09 -15.88
CA GLY A 209 -23.44 -9.11 -16.79
C GLY A 209 -23.66 -9.64 -18.22
N VAL A 210 -22.68 -10.40 -18.74
CA VAL A 210 -22.81 -11.05 -20.08
C VAL A 210 -23.94 -12.09 -20.09
N THR A 211 -24.17 -12.82 -18.98
CA THR A 211 -25.31 -13.78 -18.90
C THR A 211 -26.65 -13.08 -18.83
N SER A 212 -26.76 -11.92 -18.18
CA SER A 212 -28.01 -11.15 -18.14
C SER A 212 -28.40 -10.59 -19.50
N ASP A 213 -27.44 -10.12 -20.29
CA ASP A 213 -27.66 -9.61 -21.64
C ASP A 213 -28.11 -10.74 -22.62
N ILE A 214 -27.59 -11.96 -22.44
CA ILE A 214 -28.00 -13.12 -23.25
C ILE A 214 -29.43 -13.55 -22.89
N ASP A 215 -29.81 -13.51 -21.64
CA ASP A 215 -31.17 -13.86 -21.19
C ASP A 215 -32.23 -12.82 -21.65
N GLU A 216 -31.90 -11.52 -21.68
CA GLU A 216 -32.79 -10.50 -22.23
C GLU A 216 -33.00 -10.66 -23.74
N GLN A 217 -31.94 -10.95 -24.51
CA GLN A 217 -32.08 -11.18 -25.95
C GLN A 217 -32.84 -12.44 -26.29
N THR A 218 -32.70 -13.52 -25.51
CA THR A 218 -33.46 -14.76 -25.71
C THR A 218 -34.94 -14.59 -25.35
N SER A 219 -35.26 -13.77 -24.37
CA SER A 219 -36.64 -13.44 -23.99
C SER A 219 -37.38 -12.66 -25.09
N ILE A 220 -36.70 -11.79 -25.79
CA ILE A 220 -37.29 -11.00 -26.90
C ILE A 220 -37.65 -11.89 -28.13
N PHE A 221 -36.85 -12.92 -28.41
CA PHE A 221 -37.14 -13.88 -29.49
C PHE A 221 -38.27 -14.87 -29.16
N GLY A 222 -38.53 -15.12 -27.88
CA GLY A 222 -39.62 -16.03 -27.46
C GLY A 222 -41.04 -15.48 -27.58
N HIS A 223 -41.19 -14.19 -27.80
CA HIS A 223 -42.52 -13.55 -27.97
C HIS A 223 -42.90 -13.24 -29.43
N MET A 224 -42.10 -13.64 -30.41
CA MET A 224 -42.36 -13.45 -31.87
C MET A 224 -42.76 -14.74 -32.58
N LEU A 225 -43.12 -15.80 -31.88
CA LEU A 225 -43.75 -17.02 -32.43
C LEU A 225 -45.09 -17.29 -31.73
#